data_bff20e995cd15d202e075883e802949b
#
_entry.id   bff20e995cd15d202e075883e802949b
#
_cell.length_a   1.000
_cell.length_b   1.000
_cell.length_c   1.000
_cell.angle_alpha   90.00
_cell.angle_beta   90.00
_cell.angle_gamma   90.00
#
_symmetry.space_group_name_H-M   'P 1'
#
loop_
_entity.id
_entity.type
_entity.pdbx_description
1 polymer ?
#
loop_
_entity_poly.entity_id
_entity_poly.type
_entity_poly.pdbx_seq_one_letter_code
_entity_poly.pdbx_strand_id
1 'polypeptide(L)'
;MTLITTPLTRRGLLLTGAALGAGILAGCTSAPPQAASTPAPTGPAPSRTETSGSVIQAQGGLYGVGVYNTQQVGDELMWIDENVHPVDGDTKRILITGSTAGAGQLAAAHLLKRGHTVVAHSRNEQRAADVRRDLPGLEDVVFGDLLDLDQSRALAEQINALGEFDLIVHNAGEYGLPDSDLLNSNSLAPYLLTALVTPPRQLSYYLSSDLHLGGDLKLDEVRSGGGISYGDSKLHMAMIATAAARLWPDRQVNAVAPGWIPTRMGFHNGNTSTPDSLRDGYMTQVWLAEGIEPGSDVTGEFLFHQQVETRVNELVHDAQAQDRLLAAYAEQTGVAFPAES
;
A
#
# COMPACT_ATOMS: atom_id res chain seq x y z
N MET A 1 58.63 24.15 -11.09
CA MET A 1 59.46 23.96 -9.89
C MET A 1 58.74 22.95 -9.03
N THR A 2 59.08 21.71 -9.30
CA THR A 2 59.58 20.62 -8.44
C THR A 2 58.51 20.03 -7.53
N LEU A 3 57.89 18.97 -7.96
CA LEU A 3 58.02 17.53 -7.61
C LEU A 3 58.52 17.25 -6.18
N ILE A 4 57.77 16.44 -5.43
CA ILE A 4 58.31 15.24 -4.79
C ILE A 4 57.18 14.24 -4.54
N THR A 5 57.29 13.10 -5.17
CA THR A 5 56.67 11.79 -4.91
C THR A 5 57.51 11.03 -3.87
N THR A 6 56.90 10.15 -3.05
CA THR A 6 57.23 8.71 -3.01
C THR A 6 56.57 7.98 -1.85
N PRO A 7 56.38 6.63 -1.97
CA PRO A 7 55.56 5.81 -1.10
C PRO A 7 56.41 4.92 -0.16
N LEU A 8 55.78 4.25 0.82
CA LEU A 8 56.38 3.18 1.63
C LEU A 8 55.32 2.17 2.03
N THR A 9 55.30 1.07 1.41
CA THR A 9 55.74 -0.33 1.59
C THR A 9 55.41 -1.02 2.92
N ARG A 10 54.73 -2.12 2.74
CA ARG A 10 54.59 -3.43 3.45
C ARG A 10 55.67 -3.79 4.48
N ARG A 11 55.17 -4.49 5.53
CA ARG A 11 55.75 -5.68 6.23
C ARG A 11 54.69 -6.08 7.28
N GLY A 12 54.14 -7.26 7.43
CA GLY A 12 54.65 -8.61 7.23
C GLY A 12 55.27 -9.14 8.50
N LEU A 13 54.48 -9.83 9.38
CA LEU A 13 55.08 -10.80 10.32
C LEU A 13 54.12 -11.95 10.58
N LEU A 14 54.53 -13.11 10.15
CA LEU A 14 54.10 -14.45 10.52
C LEU A 14 54.89 -14.90 11.76
N LEU A 15 54.28 -15.76 12.57
CA LEU A 15 54.94 -16.89 13.32
C LEU A 15 53.89 -17.47 14.30
N THR A 16 53.35 -18.63 14.04
CA THR A 16 53.74 -20.03 14.36
C THR A 16 53.66 -20.43 15.82
N GLY A 17 52.97 -21.51 16.09
CA GLY A 17 53.29 -22.52 17.12
C GLY A 17 52.10 -23.17 17.78
N ALA A 18 51.62 -24.31 17.29
CA ALA A 18 51.60 -25.67 17.84
C ALA A 18 51.07 -25.80 19.29
N ALA A 19 50.19 -26.60 19.66
CA ALA A 19 49.71 -27.96 19.43
C ALA A 19 49.31 -28.62 20.80
N LEU A 20 48.31 -29.50 20.78
CA LEU A 20 48.01 -30.59 21.68
C LEU A 20 47.22 -30.37 22.99
N GLY A 21 46.07 -31.01 23.05
CA GLY A 21 45.29 -31.30 24.24
C GLY A 21 43.93 -31.93 23.92
N ALA A 22 43.90 -33.24 23.76
CA ALA A 22 42.66 -34.02 23.65
C ALA A 22 41.89 -34.00 24.97
N GLY A 23 40.60 -33.68 24.90
CA GLY A 23 39.67 -33.82 26.01
C GLY A 23 38.29 -34.09 25.49
N ILE A 24 37.89 -35.35 25.50
CA ILE A 24 36.53 -35.81 25.21
C ILE A 24 35.63 -35.41 26.38
N LEU A 25 34.69 -34.55 26.20
CA LEU A 25 33.52 -34.43 27.05
C LEU A 25 32.28 -34.25 26.17
N ALA A 26 31.42 -35.27 26.24
CA ALA A 26 30.10 -35.27 25.71
C ALA A 26 29.27 -34.12 26.34
N GLY A 27 28.90 -33.13 25.54
CA GLY A 27 28.01 -32.08 25.94
C GLY A 27 26.81 -32.05 25.01
N CYS A 28 25.66 -32.35 25.54
CA CYS A 28 24.38 -32.29 24.86
C CYS A 28 24.15 -30.91 24.24
N THR A 29 24.11 -30.81 22.93
CA THR A 29 23.58 -29.65 22.23
C THR A 29 22.06 -29.71 22.23
N SER A 30 21.45 -28.97 23.13
CA SER A 30 20.02 -28.68 23.07
C SER A 30 19.77 -27.73 21.87
N ALA A 31 19.13 -28.24 20.86
CA ALA A 31 18.55 -27.41 19.79
C ALA A 31 17.48 -26.45 20.36
N PRO A 32 17.33 -25.24 19.85
CA PRO A 32 16.25 -24.37 20.26
C PRO A 32 14.89 -25.02 19.91
N PRO A 33 13.85 -24.82 20.72
CA PRO A 33 12.55 -25.43 20.48
C PRO A 33 11.97 -24.89 19.14
N GLN A 34 11.72 -25.81 18.22
CA GLN A 34 10.85 -25.52 17.06
C GLN A 34 9.47 -25.13 17.62
N ALA A 35 9.02 -23.94 17.25
CA ALA A 35 7.65 -23.52 17.50
C ALA A 35 6.71 -24.53 16.83
N ALA A 36 5.88 -25.16 17.64
CA ALA A 36 4.85 -26.06 17.18
C ALA A 36 3.87 -25.28 16.30
N SER A 37 3.77 -25.65 15.04
CA SER A 37 2.71 -25.19 14.14
C SER A 37 1.38 -25.68 14.69
N THR A 38 0.58 -24.76 15.20
CA THR A 38 -0.82 -25.02 15.57
C THR A 38 -1.61 -25.23 14.27
N PRO A 39 -2.38 -26.32 14.11
CA PRO A 39 -3.21 -26.50 12.95
C PRO A 39 -4.27 -25.40 12.90
N ALA A 40 -4.47 -24.83 11.71
CA ALA A 40 -5.54 -23.87 11.45
C ALA A 40 -6.92 -24.48 11.80
N PRO A 41 -7.83 -23.69 12.39
CA PRO A 41 -9.19 -24.19 12.65
C PRO A 41 -9.91 -24.42 11.32
N THR A 42 -10.25 -25.67 11.05
CA THR A 42 -11.17 -26.07 9.98
C THR A 42 -12.60 -25.76 10.43
N GLY A 43 -13.01 -24.50 10.26
CA GLY A 43 -14.41 -24.10 10.32
C GLY A 43 -14.92 -23.82 8.91
N PRO A 44 -16.19 -24.12 8.59
CA PRO A 44 -16.75 -23.79 7.29
C PRO A 44 -16.71 -22.28 7.09
N ALA A 45 -16.28 -21.84 5.89
CA ALA A 45 -16.32 -20.44 5.49
C ALA A 45 -17.74 -19.90 5.68
N PRO A 46 -17.90 -18.66 6.20
CA PRO A 46 -19.23 -18.07 6.33
C PRO A 46 -19.87 -17.95 4.94
N SER A 47 -21.00 -18.62 4.76
CA SER A 47 -21.81 -18.53 3.54
C SER A 47 -22.25 -17.09 3.33
N ARG A 48 -21.90 -16.51 2.18
CA ARG A 48 -22.47 -15.23 1.72
C ARG A 48 -23.98 -15.39 1.55
N THR A 49 -24.74 -14.81 2.46
CA THR A 49 -26.19 -14.69 2.29
C THR A 49 -26.46 -13.41 1.50
N GLU A 50 -26.76 -13.56 0.23
CA GLU A 50 -27.32 -12.47 -0.57
C GLU A 50 -28.70 -12.13 0.00
N THR A 51 -28.82 -10.98 0.64
CA THR A 51 -30.11 -10.46 1.10
C THR A 51 -30.61 -9.47 0.05
N SER A 52 -31.49 -9.94 -0.78
CA SER A 52 -32.28 -9.16 -1.73
C SER A 52 -33.18 -8.16 -0.97
N GLY A 53 -33.07 -6.88 -1.25
CA GLY A 53 -34.11 -5.88 -1.02
C GLY A 53 -34.21 -5.25 0.37
N SER A 54 -33.13 -5.27 1.19
CA SER A 54 -33.11 -4.54 2.47
C SER A 54 -32.78 -3.06 2.27
N VAL A 55 -33.46 -2.20 2.99
CA VAL A 55 -33.11 -0.77 3.12
C VAL A 55 -31.68 -0.68 3.63
N ILE A 56 -30.82 0.01 2.87
CA ILE A 56 -29.42 0.26 3.26
C ILE A 56 -29.43 1.08 4.56
N GLN A 57 -28.92 0.51 5.63
CA GLN A 57 -28.78 1.18 6.92
C GLN A 57 -27.32 1.43 7.23
N ALA A 58 -27.02 2.63 7.76
CA ALA A 58 -25.68 2.97 8.23
C ALA A 58 -25.21 1.98 9.30
N GLN A 59 -23.95 1.55 9.22
CA GLN A 59 -23.35 0.61 10.15
C GLN A 59 -22.28 1.27 11.02
N GLY A 60 -22.31 0.95 12.32
CA GLY A 60 -21.37 1.51 13.30
C GLY A 60 -21.76 2.88 13.84
N GLY A 61 -20.95 3.40 14.75
CA GLY A 61 -21.03 4.76 15.27
C GLY A 61 -20.59 5.79 14.23
N LEU A 62 -20.45 7.04 14.64
CA LEU A 62 -19.87 8.10 13.82
C LEU A 62 -18.52 7.62 13.24
N TYR A 63 -18.31 7.87 11.96
CA TYR A 63 -17.14 7.39 11.21
C TYR A 63 -16.95 5.86 11.18
N GLY A 64 -17.99 5.09 11.43
CA GLY A 64 -17.93 3.62 11.44
C GLY A 64 -17.17 3.02 12.63
N VAL A 65 -16.97 3.76 13.70
CA VAL A 65 -16.33 3.28 14.95
C VAL A 65 -17.08 2.06 15.50
N GLY A 66 -16.33 1.06 15.94
CA GLY A 66 -16.84 -0.21 16.46
C GLY A 66 -17.16 -1.27 15.38
N VAL A 67 -17.30 -0.87 14.13
CA VAL A 67 -17.55 -1.81 12.99
C VAL A 67 -16.41 -1.77 11.98
N TYR A 68 -16.06 -0.60 11.45
CA TYR A 68 -15.05 -0.45 10.40
C TYR A 68 -13.77 0.23 10.89
N ASN A 69 -13.89 1.08 11.90
CA ASN A 69 -12.80 1.83 12.48
C ASN A 69 -12.60 1.51 13.96
N THR A 70 -11.38 1.77 14.41
CA THR A 70 -11.02 1.83 15.83
C THR A 70 -11.47 3.15 16.42
N GLN A 71 -11.49 3.25 17.75
CA GLN A 71 -11.77 4.51 18.43
C GLN A 71 -10.74 5.58 18.06
N GLN A 72 -9.46 5.20 17.94
CA GLN A 72 -8.37 6.12 17.56
C GLN A 72 -8.60 6.76 16.18
N VAL A 73 -9.09 5.97 15.20
CA VAL A 73 -9.45 6.52 13.88
C VAL A 73 -10.61 7.49 14.00
N GLY A 74 -11.62 7.18 14.81
CA GLY A 74 -12.75 8.08 15.05
C GLY A 74 -12.33 9.40 15.71
N ASP A 75 -11.46 9.33 16.71
CA ASP A 75 -10.93 10.50 17.42
C ASP A 75 -10.09 11.39 16.49
N GLU A 76 -9.26 10.78 15.62
CA GLU A 76 -8.47 11.53 14.63
C GLU A 76 -9.36 12.18 13.56
N LEU A 77 -10.45 11.53 13.12
CA LEU A 77 -11.41 12.13 12.18
C LEU A 77 -12.14 13.32 12.80
N MET A 78 -12.51 13.24 14.08
CA MET A 78 -13.07 14.39 14.81
C MET A 78 -12.04 15.51 14.93
N TRP A 79 -10.78 15.19 15.24
CA TRP A 79 -9.72 16.18 15.29
C TRP A 79 -9.52 16.88 13.95
N ILE A 80 -9.53 16.13 12.82
CA ILE A 80 -9.45 16.68 11.47
C ILE A 80 -10.62 17.65 11.24
N ASP A 81 -11.84 17.26 11.59
CA ASP A 81 -13.03 18.07 11.39
C ASP A 81 -12.94 19.42 12.12
N GLU A 82 -12.36 19.45 13.31
CA GLU A 82 -12.26 20.62 14.18
C GLU A 82 -11.05 21.52 13.86
N ASN A 83 -9.92 20.93 13.41
CA ASN A 83 -8.63 21.63 13.40
C ASN A 83 -8.02 21.82 11.99
N VAL A 84 -8.46 21.06 10.98
CA VAL A 84 -7.95 21.22 9.62
C VAL A 84 -8.81 22.20 8.85
N HIS A 85 -8.16 23.17 8.21
CA HIS A 85 -8.81 24.26 7.49
C HIS A 85 -8.31 24.34 6.05
N PRO A 86 -9.08 24.93 5.13
CA PRO A 86 -8.64 25.17 3.77
C PRO A 86 -7.32 25.93 3.72
N VAL A 87 -6.53 25.64 2.70
CA VAL A 87 -5.30 26.36 2.38
C VAL A 87 -5.47 27.20 1.13
N ASP A 88 -4.70 28.27 1.07
CA ASP A 88 -4.55 29.02 -0.16
C ASP A 88 -3.70 28.22 -1.15
N GLY A 89 -4.22 27.99 -2.34
CA GLY A 89 -3.50 27.25 -3.38
C GLY A 89 -4.45 26.58 -4.37
N ASP A 90 -3.84 25.85 -5.31
CA ASP A 90 -4.59 25.11 -6.33
C ASP A 90 -5.30 23.91 -5.70
N THR A 91 -6.60 23.81 -5.94
CA THR A 91 -7.38 22.64 -5.55
C THR A 91 -7.19 21.52 -6.56
N LYS A 92 -7.09 20.29 -6.08
CA LYS A 92 -6.93 19.09 -6.89
C LYS A 92 -8.16 18.21 -6.81
N ARG A 93 -8.44 17.49 -7.87
CA ARG A 93 -9.47 16.44 -7.92
C ARG A 93 -8.82 15.09 -7.72
N ILE A 94 -9.18 14.41 -6.63
CA ILE A 94 -8.44 13.27 -6.08
C ILE A 94 -9.36 12.06 -5.95
N LEU A 95 -8.95 10.92 -6.49
CA LEU A 95 -9.57 9.62 -6.24
C LEU A 95 -8.74 8.84 -5.21
N ILE A 96 -9.39 8.30 -4.18
CA ILE A 96 -8.73 7.47 -3.17
C ILE A 96 -9.42 6.11 -3.10
N THR A 97 -8.71 5.02 -3.43
CA THR A 97 -9.29 3.68 -3.27
C THR A 97 -9.26 3.24 -1.81
N GLY A 98 -10.29 2.48 -1.38
CA GLY A 98 -10.40 2.02 0.02
C GLY A 98 -10.54 3.14 1.05
N SER A 99 -11.21 4.21 0.68
CA SER A 99 -11.34 5.42 1.51
C SER A 99 -12.56 5.44 2.45
N THR A 100 -13.09 4.27 2.77
CA THR A 100 -14.24 4.16 3.69
C THR A 100 -13.87 3.78 5.12
N ALA A 101 -12.58 3.59 5.41
CA ALA A 101 -12.05 3.28 6.74
C ALA A 101 -10.54 3.58 6.81
N GLY A 102 -10.00 3.64 8.02
CA GLY A 102 -8.56 3.70 8.31
C GLY A 102 -7.84 4.85 7.60
N ALA A 103 -6.61 4.59 7.13
CA ALA A 103 -5.74 5.60 6.52
C ALA A 103 -6.38 6.30 5.31
N GLY A 104 -7.11 5.56 4.47
CA GLY A 104 -7.78 6.14 3.31
C GLY A 104 -8.90 7.11 3.66
N GLN A 105 -9.69 6.81 4.71
CA GLN A 105 -10.73 7.72 5.18
C GLN A 105 -10.12 8.96 5.85
N LEU A 106 -9.04 8.80 6.61
CA LEU A 106 -8.31 9.91 7.22
C LEU A 106 -7.73 10.85 6.17
N ALA A 107 -7.07 10.30 5.15
CA ALA A 107 -6.54 11.10 4.04
C ALA A 107 -7.67 11.83 3.27
N ALA A 108 -8.78 11.14 2.99
CA ALA A 108 -9.94 11.74 2.32
C ALA A 108 -10.54 12.90 3.15
N ALA A 109 -10.74 12.69 4.45
CA ALA A 109 -11.26 13.71 5.36
C ALA A 109 -10.34 14.93 5.42
N HIS A 110 -9.02 14.70 5.56
CA HIS A 110 -8.04 15.76 5.64
C HIS A 110 -8.00 16.60 4.35
N LEU A 111 -7.92 15.93 3.20
CA LEU A 111 -7.88 16.61 1.89
C LEU A 111 -9.17 17.39 1.59
N LEU A 112 -10.34 16.86 1.98
CA LEU A 112 -11.61 17.62 1.92
C LEU A 112 -11.55 18.90 2.75
N LYS A 113 -11.05 18.83 3.99
CA LYS A 113 -10.90 20.00 4.86
C LYS A 113 -9.87 21.00 4.35
N ARG A 114 -8.88 20.53 3.58
CA ARG A 114 -7.91 21.39 2.90
C ARG A 114 -8.47 22.09 1.66
N GLY A 115 -9.67 21.73 1.22
CA GLY A 115 -10.37 22.35 0.09
C GLY A 115 -10.24 21.60 -1.24
N HIS A 116 -9.65 20.39 -1.24
CA HIS A 116 -9.60 19.55 -2.43
C HIS A 116 -10.94 18.87 -2.71
N THR A 117 -11.15 18.50 -3.96
CA THR A 117 -12.31 17.70 -4.40
C THR A 117 -11.94 16.22 -4.31
N VAL A 118 -12.68 15.43 -3.54
CA VAL A 118 -12.36 14.01 -3.32
C VAL A 118 -13.50 13.12 -3.77
N VAL A 119 -13.15 12.11 -4.58
CA VAL A 119 -13.98 10.95 -4.91
C VAL A 119 -13.50 9.77 -4.08
N ALA A 120 -14.40 9.16 -3.34
CA ALA A 120 -14.09 7.98 -2.53
C ALA A 120 -14.38 6.69 -3.29
N HIS A 121 -13.71 5.59 -2.90
CA HIS A 121 -14.05 4.25 -3.37
C HIS A 121 -14.42 3.35 -2.20
N SER A 122 -15.49 2.60 -2.38
CA SER A 122 -16.00 1.62 -1.43
C SER A 122 -16.10 0.22 -2.06
N ARG A 123 -16.12 -0.81 -1.22
CA ARG A 123 -16.30 -2.20 -1.66
C ARG A 123 -17.70 -2.47 -2.23
N ASN A 124 -18.71 -1.79 -1.70
CA ASN A 124 -20.11 -2.00 -2.05
C ASN A 124 -20.96 -0.78 -1.72
N GLU A 125 -22.22 -0.81 -2.15
CA GLU A 125 -23.19 0.28 -1.99
C GLU A 125 -23.46 0.64 -0.52
N GLN A 126 -23.50 -0.35 0.38
CA GLN A 126 -23.69 -0.10 1.82
C GLN A 126 -22.55 0.77 2.36
N ARG A 127 -21.30 0.42 2.02
CA ARG A 127 -20.12 1.19 2.44
C ARG A 127 -20.06 2.58 1.78
N ALA A 128 -20.58 2.69 0.54
CA ALA A 128 -20.74 3.98 -0.11
C ALA A 128 -21.71 4.89 0.65
N ALA A 129 -22.86 4.35 1.10
CA ALA A 129 -23.81 5.09 1.92
C ALA A 129 -23.19 5.53 3.27
N ASP A 130 -22.43 4.65 3.92
CA ASP A 130 -21.77 4.95 5.18
C ASP A 130 -20.76 6.09 5.04
N VAL A 131 -19.88 6.04 4.04
CA VAL A 131 -18.86 7.09 3.86
C VAL A 131 -19.46 8.42 3.40
N ARG A 132 -20.53 8.43 2.61
CA ARG A 132 -21.25 9.68 2.28
C ARG A 132 -21.86 10.35 3.51
N ARG A 133 -22.36 9.56 4.46
CA ARG A 133 -22.82 10.08 5.77
C ARG A 133 -21.67 10.67 6.56
N ASP A 134 -20.54 9.96 6.62
CA ASP A 134 -19.40 10.28 7.48
C ASP A 134 -18.54 11.43 6.90
N LEU A 135 -18.49 11.56 5.58
CA LEU A 135 -17.75 12.60 4.85
C LEU A 135 -18.67 13.30 3.83
N PRO A 136 -19.59 14.18 4.28
CA PRO A 136 -20.61 14.77 3.41
C PRO A 136 -20.07 15.71 2.33
N GLY A 137 -18.78 16.05 2.35
CA GLY A 137 -18.12 16.89 1.36
C GLY A 137 -17.56 16.13 0.15
N LEU A 138 -17.70 14.79 0.10
CA LEU A 138 -17.26 14.02 -1.06
C LEU A 138 -18.00 14.43 -2.34
N GLU A 139 -17.26 14.55 -3.44
CA GLU A 139 -17.86 14.79 -4.77
C GLU A 139 -18.71 13.60 -5.19
N ASP A 140 -18.16 12.40 -5.08
CA ASP A 140 -18.87 11.16 -5.36
C ASP A 140 -18.24 9.97 -4.61
N VAL A 141 -18.90 8.82 -4.69
CA VAL A 141 -18.38 7.53 -4.21
C VAL A 141 -18.64 6.48 -5.28
N VAL A 142 -17.57 5.98 -5.87
CA VAL A 142 -17.59 4.81 -6.75
C VAL A 142 -17.50 3.53 -5.94
N PHE A 143 -18.01 2.41 -6.45
CA PHE A 143 -17.93 1.16 -5.71
C PHE A 143 -17.70 -0.07 -6.58
N GLY A 144 -16.96 -1.02 -6.01
CA GLY A 144 -16.64 -2.33 -6.57
C GLY A 144 -15.75 -3.12 -5.63
N ASP A 145 -15.95 -4.42 -5.53
CA ASP A 145 -15.09 -5.29 -4.71
C ASP A 145 -13.81 -5.61 -5.48
N LEU A 146 -12.66 -5.17 -4.97
CA LEU A 146 -11.35 -5.42 -5.59
C LEU A 146 -10.89 -6.88 -5.49
N LEU A 147 -11.59 -7.73 -4.73
CA LEU A 147 -11.41 -9.18 -4.77
C LEU A 147 -11.90 -9.79 -6.10
N ASP A 148 -12.81 -9.10 -6.77
CA ASP A 148 -13.43 -9.49 -8.03
C ASP A 148 -12.88 -8.62 -9.17
N LEU A 149 -12.16 -9.25 -10.10
CA LEU A 149 -11.53 -8.52 -11.20
C LEU A 149 -12.53 -7.97 -12.22
N ASP A 150 -13.70 -8.57 -12.37
CA ASP A 150 -14.76 -8.02 -13.23
C ASP A 150 -15.39 -6.79 -12.60
N GLN A 151 -15.58 -6.77 -11.28
CA GLN A 151 -15.98 -5.55 -10.57
C GLN A 151 -14.89 -4.49 -10.61
N SER A 152 -13.61 -4.86 -10.58
CA SER A 152 -12.50 -3.91 -10.75
C SER A 152 -12.50 -3.27 -12.14
N ARG A 153 -12.88 -4.00 -13.21
CA ARG A 153 -13.07 -3.44 -14.55
C ARG A 153 -14.25 -2.49 -14.60
N ALA A 154 -15.41 -2.90 -14.07
CA ALA A 154 -16.60 -2.05 -13.99
C ALA A 154 -16.34 -0.79 -13.14
N LEU A 155 -15.51 -0.88 -12.11
CA LEU A 155 -15.06 0.25 -11.30
C LEU A 155 -14.21 1.22 -12.15
N ALA A 156 -13.31 0.73 -12.99
CA ALA A 156 -12.54 1.59 -13.90
C ALA A 156 -13.45 2.36 -14.88
N GLU A 157 -14.52 1.73 -15.37
CA GLU A 157 -15.53 2.40 -16.20
C GLU A 157 -16.28 3.49 -15.44
N GLN A 158 -16.68 3.23 -14.18
CA GLN A 158 -17.31 4.25 -13.31
C GLN A 158 -16.36 5.45 -13.10
N ILE A 159 -15.08 5.19 -12.81
CA ILE A 159 -14.07 6.24 -12.59
C ILE A 159 -13.89 7.08 -13.86
N ASN A 160 -13.75 6.44 -15.02
CA ASN A 160 -13.59 7.15 -16.30
C ASN A 160 -14.82 7.98 -16.67
N ALA A 161 -16.03 7.54 -16.31
CA ALA A 161 -17.26 8.29 -16.52
C ALA A 161 -17.32 9.61 -15.72
N LEU A 162 -16.58 9.70 -14.62
CA LEU A 162 -16.44 10.91 -13.83
C LEU A 162 -15.46 11.92 -14.45
N GLY A 163 -14.65 11.50 -15.44
CA GLY A 163 -13.63 12.34 -16.09
C GLY A 163 -12.25 12.24 -15.43
N GLU A 164 -11.37 13.18 -15.73
CA GLU A 164 -9.97 13.13 -15.32
C GLU A 164 -9.75 13.54 -13.86
N PHE A 165 -8.70 12.98 -13.28
CA PHE A 165 -8.23 13.28 -11.92
C PHE A 165 -6.83 13.90 -11.97
N ASP A 166 -6.53 14.78 -11.03
CA ASP A 166 -5.18 15.28 -10.83
C ASP A 166 -4.34 14.22 -10.08
N LEU A 167 -4.97 13.44 -9.20
CA LEU A 167 -4.33 12.42 -8.40
C LEU A 167 -5.20 11.20 -8.22
N ILE A 168 -4.59 10.02 -8.32
CA ILE A 168 -5.19 8.75 -7.88
C ILE A 168 -4.32 8.14 -6.79
N VAL A 169 -4.92 7.84 -5.63
CA VAL A 169 -4.28 7.14 -4.53
C VAL A 169 -4.78 5.70 -4.48
N HIS A 170 -3.94 4.76 -4.88
CA HIS A 170 -4.21 3.33 -4.71
C HIS A 170 -3.94 2.93 -3.26
N ASN A 171 -4.89 3.26 -2.37
CA ASN A 171 -4.77 3.02 -0.94
C ASN A 171 -5.41 1.69 -0.50
N ALA A 172 -6.38 1.18 -1.25
CA ALA A 172 -7.05 -0.07 -0.91
C ALA A 172 -6.05 -1.23 -0.76
N GLY A 173 -6.26 -2.06 0.23
CA GLY A 173 -5.48 -3.27 0.45
C GLY A 173 -6.08 -4.10 1.56
N GLU A 174 -5.83 -5.39 1.51
CA GLU A 174 -6.31 -6.38 2.47
C GLU A 174 -5.13 -7.08 3.14
N TYR A 175 -5.36 -7.59 4.35
CA TYR A 175 -4.40 -8.37 5.15
C TYR A 175 -5.09 -9.56 5.78
N GLY A 176 -4.38 -10.71 5.87
CA GLY A 176 -4.91 -11.90 6.52
C GLY A 176 -5.99 -12.63 5.72
N LEU A 177 -6.09 -12.37 4.42
CA LEU A 177 -6.91 -13.12 3.48
C LEU A 177 -6.13 -14.29 2.87
N PRO A 178 -6.81 -15.25 2.21
CA PRO A 178 -6.16 -16.25 1.36
C PRO A 178 -5.25 -15.61 0.31
N ASP A 179 -4.17 -16.27 -0.07
CA ASP A 179 -3.15 -15.75 -0.98
C ASP A 179 -3.70 -15.36 -2.35
N SER A 180 -4.68 -16.11 -2.89
CA SER A 180 -5.37 -15.77 -4.15
C SER A 180 -6.17 -14.46 -4.02
N ASP A 181 -6.79 -14.22 -2.89
CA ASP A 181 -7.55 -13.01 -2.62
C ASP A 181 -6.60 -11.81 -2.44
N LEU A 182 -5.42 -12.03 -1.82
CA LEU A 182 -4.36 -11.02 -1.73
C LEU A 182 -3.80 -10.66 -3.11
N LEU A 183 -3.59 -11.66 -3.99
CA LEU A 183 -3.18 -11.39 -5.37
C LEU A 183 -4.20 -10.50 -6.08
N ASN A 184 -5.49 -10.84 -5.99
CA ASN A 184 -6.53 -10.05 -6.65
C ASN A 184 -6.61 -8.63 -6.09
N SER A 185 -6.84 -8.49 -4.77
CA SER A 185 -7.12 -7.19 -4.16
C SER A 185 -5.93 -6.26 -4.09
N ASN A 186 -4.74 -6.80 -3.78
CA ASN A 186 -3.56 -5.98 -3.50
C ASN A 186 -2.65 -5.79 -4.72
N SER A 187 -2.87 -6.53 -5.80
CA SER A 187 -1.96 -6.51 -6.95
C SER A 187 -2.70 -6.37 -8.27
N LEU A 188 -3.55 -7.33 -8.65
CA LEU A 188 -4.21 -7.32 -9.96
C LEU A 188 -5.25 -6.20 -10.09
N ALA A 189 -6.02 -5.91 -9.04
CA ALA A 189 -7.00 -4.83 -9.08
C ALA A 189 -6.34 -3.44 -9.19
N PRO A 190 -5.33 -3.06 -8.38
CA PRO A 190 -4.58 -1.83 -8.59
C PRO A 190 -3.92 -1.74 -9.96
N TYR A 191 -3.37 -2.86 -10.47
CA TYR A 191 -2.84 -2.93 -11.83
C TYR A 191 -3.91 -2.62 -12.88
N LEU A 192 -5.08 -3.28 -12.79
CA LEU A 192 -6.20 -3.05 -13.72
C LEU A 192 -6.69 -1.59 -13.66
N LEU A 193 -6.83 -1.03 -12.47
CA LEU A 193 -7.22 0.38 -12.34
C LEU A 193 -6.17 1.30 -12.94
N THR A 194 -4.87 1.03 -12.74
CA THR A 194 -3.79 1.81 -13.36
C THR A 194 -3.83 1.71 -14.89
N ALA A 195 -4.14 0.52 -15.43
CA ALA A 195 -4.12 0.28 -16.86
C ALA A 195 -5.38 0.74 -17.60
N LEU A 196 -6.53 0.77 -16.93
CA LEU A 196 -7.83 1.04 -17.55
C LEU A 196 -8.39 2.43 -17.25
N VAL A 197 -7.98 3.06 -16.16
CA VAL A 197 -8.39 4.42 -15.83
C VAL A 197 -7.52 5.40 -16.59
N THR A 198 -8.14 6.49 -17.07
CA THR A 198 -7.37 7.60 -17.65
C THR A 198 -6.29 8.04 -16.66
N PRO A 199 -5.01 8.01 -17.04
CA PRO A 199 -3.93 8.33 -16.12
C PRO A 199 -4.09 9.71 -15.51
N PRO A 200 -3.85 9.88 -14.20
CA PRO A 200 -3.99 11.18 -13.54
C PRO A 200 -3.02 12.20 -14.16
N ARG A 201 -3.38 13.46 -14.11
CA ARG A 201 -2.58 14.53 -14.76
C ARG A 201 -1.19 14.69 -14.16
N GLN A 202 -1.07 14.54 -12.83
CA GLN A 202 0.17 14.86 -12.13
C GLN A 202 0.68 13.76 -11.21
N LEU A 203 -0.16 13.15 -10.38
CA LEU A 203 0.25 12.33 -9.24
C LEU A 203 -0.51 11.02 -9.20
N SER A 204 0.20 9.96 -8.89
CA SER A 204 -0.39 8.64 -8.60
C SER A 204 0.48 7.93 -7.56
N TYR A 205 -0.10 7.38 -6.48
CA TYR A 205 0.63 6.66 -5.45
C TYR A 205 0.09 5.25 -5.26
N TYR A 206 0.98 4.37 -4.80
CA TYR A 206 0.64 3.00 -4.47
C TYR A 206 0.99 2.75 -3.01
N LEU A 207 -0.02 2.44 -2.19
CA LEU A 207 0.18 2.21 -0.77
C LEU A 207 0.82 0.84 -0.53
N SER A 208 2.11 0.85 -0.20
CA SER A 208 2.92 -0.33 0.09
C SER A 208 3.05 -0.56 1.61
N SER A 209 4.11 -1.20 2.07
CA SER A 209 4.44 -1.52 3.46
C SER A 209 5.93 -1.85 3.57
N ASP A 210 6.52 -1.71 4.75
CA ASP A 210 7.86 -2.21 5.07
C ASP A 210 7.99 -3.74 4.93
N LEU A 211 6.87 -4.48 4.95
CA LEU A 211 6.86 -5.92 4.68
C LEU A 211 7.26 -6.28 3.24
N HIS A 212 7.31 -5.32 2.32
CA HIS A 212 7.85 -5.50 0.97
C HIS A 212 9.31 -5.99 0.99
N LEU A 213 10.08 -5.69 2.04
CA LEU A 213 11.48 -6.11 2.19
C LEU A 213 11.67 -7.63 2.12
N GLY A 214 10.70 -8.40 2.59
CA GLY A 214 10.72 -9.86 2.54
C GLY A 214 9.94 -10.46 1.37
N GLY A 215 9.40 -9.64 0.48
CA GLY A 215 8.62 -10.08 -0.67
C GLY A 215 9.48 -10.64 -1.81
N ASP A 216 8.82 -11.36 -2.72
CA ASP A 216 9.41 -11.93 -3.93
C ASP A 216 8.45 -11.76 -5.13
N LEU A 217 8.96 -11.91 -6.36
CA LEU A 217 8.20 -11.71 -7.61
C LEU A 217 7.06 -12.70 -7.80
N LYS A 218 7.22 -13.94 -7.39
CA LYS A 218 6.20 -14.99 -7.50
C LYS A 218 5.52 -15.06 -8.88
N LEU A 219 6.30 -14.96 -9.97
CA LEU A 219 5.75 -14.84 -11.32
C LEU A 219 4.90 -16.04 -11.76
N ASP A 220 5.27 -17.24 -11.32
CA ASP A 220 4.52 -18.46 -11.68
C ASP A 220 3.19 -18.51 -10.91
N GLU A 221 3.19 -18.11 -9.66
CA GLU A 221 1.99 -17.94 -8.84
C GLU A 221 1.08 -16.85 -9.41
N VAL A 222 1.63 -15.71 -9.84
CA VAL A 222 0.87 -14.66 -10.52
C VAL A 222 0.21 -15.20 -11.78
N ARG A 223 0.95 -15.87 -12.67
CA ARG A 223 0.43 -16.40 -13.95
C ARG A 223 -0.64 -17.48 -13.76
N SER A 224 -0.49 -18.30 -12.72
CA SER A 224 -1.46 -19.36 -12.41
C SER A 224 -2.69 -18.87 -11.62
N GLY A 225 -2.68 -17.64 -11.12
CA GLY A 225 -3.68 -17.17 -10.16
C GLY A 225 -3.59 -17.87 -8.80
N GLY A 226 -2.42 -18.47 -8.50
CA GLY A 226 -2.19 -19.31 -7.31
C GLY A 226 -2.09 -18.55 -6.00
N GLY A 227 -1.85 -17.25 -6.07
CA GLY A 227 -1.78 -16.41 -4.91
C GLY A 227 -0.36 -16.07 -4.44
N ILE A 228 -0.29 -15.01 -3.65
CA ILE A 228 0.94 -14.43 -3.14
C ILE A 228 0.77 -14.01 -1.68
N SER A 229 1.85 -13.97 -0.92
CA SER A 229 1.81 -13.46 0.44
C SER A 229 1.53 -11.96 0.49
N TYR A 230 1.17 -11.46 1.68
CA TYR A 230 1.01 -10.01 1.86
C TYR A 230 2.31 -9.24 1.56
N GLY A 231 3.47 -9.75 2.01
CA GLY A 231 4.77 -9.13 1.70
C GLY A 231 5.07 -9.07 0.21
N ASP A 232 4.79 -10.14 -0.53
CA ASP A 232 4.91 -10.16 -1.99
C ASP A 232 3.99 -9.11 -2.63
N SER A 233 2.72 -9.04 -2.19
CA SER A 233 1.76 -8.05 -2.72
C SER A 233 2.23 -6.61 -2.50
N LYS A 234 2.88 -6.33 -1.36
CA LYS A 234 3.39 -4.98 -1.05
C LYS A 234 4.68 -4.65 -1.81
N LEU A 235 5.50 -5.66 -2.11
CA LEU A 235 6.61 -5.51 -3.05
C LEU A 235 6.08 -5.19 -4.45
N HIS A 236 5.08 -5.91 -4.92
CA HIS A 236 4.46 -5.68 -6.23
C HIS A 236 3.90 -4.27 -6.36
N MET A 237 3.25 -3.74 -5.31
CA MET A 237 2.77 -2.35 -5.31
C MET A 237 3.91 -1.34 -5.46
N ALA A 238 5.02 -1.53 -4.76
CA ALA A 238 6.19 -0.67 -4.89
C ALA A 238 6.81 -0.76 -6.30
N MET A 239 6.89 -1.97 -6.85
CA MET A 239 7.40 -2.19 -8.21
C MET A 239 6.50 -1.60 -9.30
N ILE A 240 5.16 -1.68 -9.16
CA ILE A 240 4.22 -1.04 -10.10
C ILE A 240 4.40 0.49 -10.06
N ALA A 241 4.54 1.08 -8.87
CA ALA A 241 4.76 2.51 -8.72
C ALA A 241 6.05 2.97 -9.41
N THR A 242 7.17 2.29 -9.15
CA THR A 242 8.46 2.64 -9.76
C THR A 242 8.52 2.32 -11.26
N ALA A 243 7.83 1.26 -11.72
CA ALA A 243 7.66 0.99 -13.14
C ALA A 243 6.85 2.08 -13.83
N ALA A 244 5.74 2.51 -13.24
CA ALA A 244 4.92 3.60 -13.76
C ALA A 244 5.71 4.92 -13.81
N ALA A 245 6.48 5.26 -12.79
CA ALA A 245 7.36 6.43 -12.79
C ALA A 245 8.38 6.39 -13.94
N ARG A 246 8.93 5.22 -14.22
CA ARG A 246 9.88 5.01 -15.33
C ARG A 246 9.19 5.12 -16.70
N LEU A 247 7.97 4.61 -16.83
CA LEU A 247 7.22 4.57 -18.08
C LEU A 247 6.46 5.88 -18.37
N TRP A 248 6.21 6.68 -17.35
CA TRP A 248 5.51 7.98 -17.43
C TRP A 248 6.40 9.11 -16.88
N PRO A 249 7.45 9.51 -17.60
CA PRO A 249 8.47 10.44 -17.09
C PRO A 249 7.94 11.84 -16.73
N ASP A 250 6.79 12.23 -17.30
CA ASP A 250 6.15 13.53 -17.05
C ASP A 250 5.17 13.49 -15.88
N ARG A 251 5.10 12.36 -15.13
CA ARG A 251 4.19 12.18 -14.00
C ARG A 251 4.95 11.89 -12.72
N GLN A 252 4.39 12.32 -11.61
CA GLN A 252 4.90 11.93 -10.29
C GLN A 252 4.20 10.65 -9.83
N VAL A 253 4.96 9.56 -9.67
CA VAL A 253 4.45 8.28 -9.18
C VAL A 253 5.37 7.74 -8.11
N ASN A 254 4.84 7.51 -6.91
CA ASN A 254 5.62 7.05 -5.78
C ASN A 254 4.92 5.90 -5.04
N ALA A 255 5.71 5.06 -4.38
CA ALA A 255 5.22 4.11 -3.39
C ALA A 255 5.24 4.74 -2.00
N VAL A 256 4.21 4.45 -1.19
CA VAL A 256 4.08 4.97 0.17
C VAL A 256 3.86 3.83 1.14
N ALA A 257 4.61 3.78 2.23
CA ALA A 257 4.32 2.93 3.38
C ALA A 257 3.72 3.77 4.51
N PRO A 258 2.52 3.43 5.00
CA PRO A 258 1.89 4.17 6.09
C PRO A 258 2.48 3.84 7.47
N GLY A 259 3.31 2.80 7.56
CA GLY A 259 3.72 2.21 8.82
C GLY A 259 2.68 1.26 9.42
N TRP A 260 2.93 0.80 10.62
CA TRP A 260 2.00 -0.03 11.38
C TRP A 260 1.19 0.82 12.35
N ILE A 261 0.05 1.29 11.88
CA ILE A 261 -0.82 2.29 12.52
C ILE A 261 -2.06 1.66 13.18
N PRO A 262 -2.66 2.29 14.21
CA PRO A 262 -3.76 1.73 15.02
C PRO A 262 -5.12 1.77 14.29
N THR A 263 -5.19 1.09 13.15
CA THR A 263 -6.42 0.80 12.40
C THR A 263 -6.92 -0.63 12.71
N ARG A 264 -8.08 -1.01 12.18
CA ARG A 264 -8.55 -2.40 12.30
C ARG A 264 -7.57 -3.39 11.66
N MET A 265 -6.92 -3.03 10.55
CA MET A 265 -5.86 -3.84 9.95
C MET A 265 -4.64 -3.92 10.90
N GLY A 266 -4.23 -2.83 11.51
CA GLY A 266 -3.10 -2.80 12.44
C GLY A 266 -3.34 -3.60 13.72
N PHE A 267 -4.60 -3.75 14.14
CA PHE A 267 -5.00 -4.59 15.29
C PHE A 267 -5.39 -6.01 14.90
N HIS A 268 -5.10 -6.42 13.68
CA HIS A 268 -5.30 -7.79 13.24
C HIS A 268 -4.53 -8.77 14.16
N ASN A 269 -5.05 -9.98 14.31
CA ASN A 269 -4.49 -11.03 15.20
C ASN A 269 -4.43 -10.65 16.70
N GLY A 270 -5.30 -9.75 17.17
CA GLY A 270 -5.41 -9.40 18.58
C GLY A 270 -4.33 -8.45 19.08
N ASN A 271 -3.58 -7.81 18.19
CA ASN A 271 -2.71 -6.70 18.57
C ASN A 271 -3.52 -5.57 19.19
N THR A 272 -3.01 -4.97 20.25
CA THR A 272 -3.66 -3.88 20.99
C THR A 272 -2.88 -2.57 20.93
N SER A 273 -1.68 -2.59 20.34
CA SER A 273 -0.82 -1.42 20.15
C SER A 273 -0.06 -1.53 18.84
N THR A 274 0.31 -0.40 18.30
CA THR A 274 1.11 -0.26 17.08
C THR A 274 2.23 0.72 17.33
N PRO A 275 3.39 0.61 16.66
CA PRO A 275 4.52 1.51 16.87
C PRO A 275 4.32 2.90 16.30
N ASP A 276 3.53 3.01 15.20
CA ASP A 276 3.39 4.26 14.45
C ASP A 276 2.09 4.99 14.79
N SER A 277 2.10 6.32 14.69
CA SER A 277 0.92 7.13 14.89
C SER A 277 -0.01 7.11 13.67
N LEU A 278 -1.31 7.29 13.87
CA LEU A 278 -2.25 7.44 12.75
C LEU A 278 -1.86 8.59 11.85
N ARG A 279 -1.49 9.72 12.44
CA ARG A 279 -1.18 10.95 11.71
C ARG A 279 0.01 10.78 10.79
N ASP A 280 1.12 10.24 11.27
CA ASP A 280 2.28 9.96 10.43
C ASP A 280 1.91 8.99 9.30
N GLY A 281 1.03 8.03 9.55
CA GLY A 281 0.63 7.02 8.57
C GLY A 281 -0.18 7.57 7.40
N TYR A 282 -1.04 8.57 7.57
CA TYR A 282 -1.80 9.13 6.45
C TYR A 282 -1.24 10.45 5.91
N MET A 283 -0.45 11.19 6.70
CA MET A 283 0.05 12.50 6.29
C MET A 283 1.01 12.46 5.10
N THR A 284 1.72 11.35 4.86
CA THR A 284 2.54 11.22 3.65
C THR A 284 1.70 11.33 2.37
N GLN A 285 0.49 10.77 2.36
CA GLN A 285 -0.44 10.89 1.24
C GLN A 285 -0.93 12.33 1.06
N VAL A 286 -1.26 13.02 2.15
CA VAL A 286 -1.68 14.42 2.13
C VAL A 286 -0.54 15.32 1.64
N TRP A 287 0.65 15.16 2.19
CA TRP A 287 1.85 15.92 1.84
C TRP A 287 2.21 15.80 0.35
N LEU A 288 2.17 14.59 -0.21
CA LEU A 288 2.36 14.38 -1.65
C LEU A 288 1.23 14.99 -2.47
N ALA A 289 -0.02 14.83 -2.02
CA ALA A 289 -1.18 15.35 -2.71
C ALA A 289 -1.14 16.88 -2.83
N GLU A 290 -0.78 17.57 -1.79
CA GLU A 290 -0.66 19.02 -1.78
C GLU A 290 0.54 19.50 -2.60
N GLY A 291 1.69 18.83 -2.49
CA GLY A 291 2.90 19.20 -3.24
C GLY A 291 3.49 20.57 -2.84
N ILE A 292 3.13 21.08 -1.65
CA ILE A 292 3.50 22.42 -1.20
C ILE A 292 4.81 22.39 -0.40
N GLU A 293 4.97 21.36 0.42
CA GLU A 293 6.11 21.25 1.33
C GLU A 293 7.37 20.78 0.60
N PRO A 294 8.56 21.19 1.02
CA PRO A 294 9.82 20.74 0.43
C PRO A 294 9.97 19.23 0.42
N GLY A 295 10.47 18.68 -0.69
CA GLY A 295 10.71 17.24 -0.85
C GLY A 295 9.50 16.46 -1.33
N SER A 296 8.34 17.08 -1.53
CA SER A 296 7.14 16.43 -2.09
C SER A 296 7.18 16.29 -3.62
N ASP A 297 8.13 16.90 -4.29
CA ASP A 297 8.31 16.91 -5.75
C ASP A 297 9.14 15.73 -6.28
N VAL A 298 9.10 14.60 -5.59
CA VAL A 298 9.85 13.38 -5.94
C VAL A 298 9.02 12.42 -6.80
N THR A 299 9.69 11.58 -7.59
CA THR A 299 9.05 10.52 -8.38
C THR A 299 9.93 9.26 -8.43
N GLY A 300 9.30 8.10 -8.48
CA GLY A 300 10.00 6.81 -8.50
C GLY A 300 10.54 6.38 -7.14
N GLU A 301 10.12 7.05 -6.07
CA GLU A 301 10.65 6.83 -4.72
C GLU A 301 9.72 5.96 -3.87
N PHE A 302 10.29 5.34 -2.84
CA PHE A 302 9.56 4.71 -1.76
C PHE A 302 9.58 5.64 -0.54
N LEU A 303 8.40 5.99 -0.05
CA LEU A 303 8.24 7.03 0.98
C LEU A 303 7.70 6.42 2.27
N PHE A 304 8.23 6.90 3.38
CA PHE A 304 7.80 6.58 4.73
C PHE A 304 7.83 7.85 5.58
N HIS A 305 6.72 8.20 6.22
CA HIS A 305 6.58 9.38 7.08
C HIS A 305 7.15 10.67 6.47
N GLN A 306 6.72 10.98 5.23
CA GLN A 306 7.12 12.19 4.48
C GLN A 306 8.63 12.27 4.14
N GLN A 307 9.30 11.13 4.08
CA GLN A 307 10.72 11.03 3.74
C GLN A 307 10.95 9.88 2.75
N VAL A 308 11.99 10.02 1.94
CA VAL A 308 12.46 8.92 1.09
C VAL A 308 13.10 7.85 1.97
N GLU A 309 12.55 6.64 1.93
CA GLU A 309 13.11 5.47 2.59
C GLU A 309 14.06 4.76 1.61
N THR A 310 15.31 4.65 1.99
CA THR A 310 16.35 4.04 1.16
C THR A 310 16.49 2.54 1.36
N ARG A 311 15.95 2.01 2.45
CA ARG A 311 15.94 0.58 2.73
C ARG A 311 14.74 -0.06 2.06
N VAL A 312 14.91 -0.44 0.80
CA VAL A 312 13.89 -1.09 -0.01
C VAL A 312 14.39 -2.45 -0.53
N ASN A 313 13.46 -3.33 -0.90
CA ASN A 313 13.81 -4.56 -1.61
C ASN A 313 14.46 -4.20 -2.96
N GLU A 314 15.56 -4.86 -3.31
CA GLU A 314 16.34 -4.58 -4.53
C GLU A 314 15.51 -4.66 -5.83
N LEU A 315 14.47 -5.48 -5.85
CA LEU A 315 13.57 -5.63 -7.00
C LEU A 315 12.74 -4.38 -7.31
N VAL A 316 12.57 -3.48 -6.33
CA VAL A 316 11.79 -2.24 -6.51
C VAL A 316 12.35 -1.39 -7.64
N HIS A 317 13.67 -1.30 -7.76
CA HIS A 317 14.36 -0.50 -8.78
C HIS A 317 14.97 -1.33 -9.91
N ASP A 318 14.72 -2.65 -9.95
CA ASP A 318 15.15 -3.52 -11.04
C ASP A 318 14.16 -3.42 -12.22
N ALA A 319 14.51 -2.66 -13.25
CA ALA A 319 13.67 -2.45 -14.43
C ALA A 319 13.30 -3.76 -15.14
N GLN A 320 14.21 -4.76 -15.18
CA GLN A 320 13.92 -6.06 -15.81
C GLN A 320 12.92 -6.87 -14.97
N ALA A 321 13.03 -6.79 -13.64
CA ALA A 321 12.07 -7.42 -12.73
C ALA A 321 10.69 -6.76 -12.86
N GLN A 322 10.64 -5.42 -12.92
CA GLN A 322 9.42 -4.66 -13.16
C GLN A 322 8.75 -5.08 -14.47
N ASP A 323 9.49 -5.15 -15.57
CA ASP A 323 8.95 -5.54 -16.88
C ASP A 323 8.39 -6.96 -16.86
N ARG A 324 9.07 -7.90 -16.18
CA ARG A 324 8.58 -9.28 -16.02
C ARG A 324 7.29 -9.35 -15.20
N LEU A 325 7.19 -8.53 -14.15
CA LEU A 325 5.98 -8.45 -13.32
C LEU A 325 4.80 -7.88 -14.11
N LEU A 326 5.00 -6.77 -14.82
CA LEU A 326 3.97 -6.17 -15.66
C LEU A 326 3.51 -7.12 -16.78
N ALA A 327 4.44 -7.88 -17.39
CA ALA A 327 4.09 -8.89 -18.37
C ALA A 327 3.25 -10.03 -17.78
N ALA A 328 3.59 -10.52 -16.58
CA ALA A 328 2.81 -11.55 -15.89
C ALA A 328 1.39 -11.06 -15.56
N TYR A 329 1.24 -9.79 -15.16
CA TYR A 329 -0.07 -9.20 -14.94
C TYR A 329 -0.87 -9.02 -16.22
N ALA A 330 -0.21 -8.62 -17.33
CA ALA A 330 -0.85 -8.53 -18.62
C ALA A 330 -1.35 -9.90 -19.12
N GLU A 331 -0.56 -10.95 -18.91
CA GLU A 331 -0.96 -12.34 -19.23
C GLU A 331 -2.18 -12.76 -18.37
N GLN A 332 -2.13 -12.51 -17.06
CA GLN A 332 -3.20 -12.93 -16.13
C GLN A 332 -4.49 -12.13 -16.32
N THR A 333 -4.40 -10.84 -16.62
CA THR A 333 -5.58 -9.97 -16.74
C THR A 333 -6.08 -9.79 -18.18
N GLY A 334 -5.26 -10.08 -19.17
CA GLY A 334 -5.55 -9.76 -20.59
C GLY A 334 -5.45 -8.26 -20.89
N VAL A 335 -4.89 -7.43 -20.01
CA VAL A 335 -4.75 -5.97 -20.18
C VAL A 335 -3.29 -5.59 -20.11
N ALA A 336 -2.77 -4.96 -21.16
CA ALA A 336 -1.40 -4.47 -21.18
C ALA A 336 -1.25 -3.20 -20.32
N PHE A 337 -0.09 -3.04 -19.66
CA PHE A 337 0.24 -1.78 -18.99
C PHE A 337 0.42 -0.68 -20.05
N PRO A 338 -0.18 0.51 -19.88
CA PRO A 338 -0.06 1.59 -20.86
C PRO A 338 1.38 2.12 -20.88
N ALA A 339 2.03 1.97 -22.03
CA ALA A 339 3.28 2.66 -22.30
C ALA A 339 2.94 4.03 -22.86
N GLU A 340 3.45 5.10 -22.26
CA GLU A 340 3.28 6.52 -22.61
C GLU A 340 1.90 6.90 -23.19
N SER A 341 1.19 7.72 -22.49
CA SER A 341 -0.05 8.37 -22.99
C SER A 341 0.20 9.84 -23.24
#